data_f6ac51acdb5e4b2c635d57375380138d
#
_entry.id   f6ac51acdb5e4b2c635d57375380138d
#
_cell.length_a   1.000
_cell.length_b   1.000
_cell.length_c   1.000
_cell.angle_alpha   90.00
_cell.angle_beta   90.00
_cell.angle_gamma   90.00
#
_symmetry.space_group_name_H-M   'P 1'
#
loop_
_entity.id
_entity.type
_entity.pdbx_description
1 polymer ?
#
loop_
_entity_poly.entity_id
_entity_poly.type
_entity_poly.pdbx_seq_one_letter_code
_entity_poly.pdbx_strand_id
1 'polypeptide(L)'
;MSMQEFIAKIAKGPRAAKDLTWDEAKRAMKALIEGEATPAQVGAFFIAMRIKMESVTELASMTAAARSYVAPVPIPRELGVVDLPSYAGKQETFHALAAAAIVAVSAGASVLMHGYDGIPGRAGNAGVLKALGVPIDMDPKGAAEMVTKHGFAYLDIALYHPPIYRFLEMRQELGARNVFHPIARLLNPARAASQVVGLSHPPHFEKTAEVLRMLACPRALVVSGVEGDPELSIAGLTRVLELRDERITPLSFASKDVGLPLGTQRDMAGFPSNQREKEADLLRRILHNQLPGGACNWVLMNAALILYAAGKGATWAVCVPLARRALEEGAAARKLEELIQEPVAIGTTGRIH
;
A
#
# COMPACT_ATOMS: atom_id res chain seq x y z
N MET A 1 -20.17 -4.13 26.08
CA MET A 1 -21.07 -4.49 24.93
C MET A 1 -20.49 -5.75 24.32
N SER A 2 -21.35 -6.69 23.99
CA SER A 2 -21.03 -7.92 23.26
C SER A 2 -20.98 -7.68 21.73
N MET A 3 -20.45 -8.63 20.96
CA MET A 3 -20.48 -8.56 19.49
C MET A 3 -21.91 -8.42 18.96
N GLN A 4 -22.90 -9.05 19.58
CA GLN A 4 -24.32 -8.91 19.24
C GLN A 4 -24.81 -7.46 19.35
N GLU A 5 -24.44 -6.75 20.42
CA GLU A 5 -24.84 -5.35 20.62
C GLU A 5 -24.21 -4.41 19.60
N PHE A 6 -22.92 -4.66 19.21
CA PHE A 6 -22.28 -3.90 18.13
C PHE A 6 -22.99 -4.13 16.79
N ILE A 7 -23.29 -5.40 16.45
CA ILE A 7 -24.03 -5.74 15.24
C ILE A 7 -25.42 -5.10 15.27
N ALA A 8 -26.16 -5.21 16.36
CA ALA A 8 -27.50 -4.62 16.50
C ALA A 8 -27.48 -3.09 16.33
N LYS A 9 -26.39 -2.41 16.69
CA LYS A 9 -26.23 -0.97 16.53
C LYS A 9 -26.02 -0.57 15.07
N ILE A 10 -25.17 -1.31 14.32
CA ILE A 10 -24.77 -0.97 12.95
C ILE A 10 -25.67 -1.57 11.87
N ALA A 11 -26.45 -2.61 12.18
CA ALA A 11 -27.27 -3.37 11.21
C ALA A 11 -28.72 -2.90 11.07
N LYS A 12 -29.09 -1.75 11.62
CA LYS A 12 -30.49 -1.23 11.60
C LYS A 12 -30.97 -0.70 10.26
N GLY A 13 -30.18 -0.88 9.20
CA GLY A 13 -30.46 -0.34 7.87
C GLY A 13 -30.06 1.14 7.71
N PRO A 14 -30.08 1.68 6.47
CA PRO A 14 -29.40 2.95 6.15
C PRO A 14 -29.88 4.18 6.94
N ARG A 15 -31.13 4.17 7.41
CA ARG A 15 -31.73 5.33 8.13
C ARG A 15 -31.60 5.24 9.64
N ALA A 16 -31.37 4.06 10.21
CA ALA A 16 -31.36 3.82 11.66
C ALA A 16 -30.05 3.28 12.21
N ALA A 17 -29.14 2.85 11.34
CA ALA A 17 -27.81 2.45 11.71
C ALA A 17 -27.06 3.62 12.37
N LYS A 18 -26.34 3.32 13.45
CA LYS A 18 -25.53 4.31 14.18
C LYS A 18 -24.07 3.90 14.12
N ASP A 19 -23.19 4.88 14.06
CA ASP A 19 -21.76 4.64 14.14
C ASP A 19 -21.37 4.11 15.52
N LEU A 20 -20.38 3.24 15.54
CA LEU A 20 -19.68 2.87 16.78
C LEU A 20 -18.85 4.06 17.25
N THR A 21 -18.85 4.30 18.55
CA THR A 21 -17.89 5.23 19.15
C THR A 21 -16.46 4.67 19.01
N TRP A 22 -15.46 5.49 19.28
CA TRP A 22 -14.06 5.06 19.28
C TRP A 22 -13.84 3.79 20.13
N ASP A 23 -14.34 3.78 21.36
CA ASP A 23 -14.16 2.66 22.27
C ASP A 23 -14.97 1.41 21.87
N GLU A 24 -16.16 1.60 21.30
CA GLU A 24 -16.96 0.48 20.78
C GLU A 24 -16.27 -0.16 19.56
N ALA A 25 -15.78 0.63 18.60
CA ALA A 25 -15.08 0.16 17.42
C ALA A 25 -13.77 -0.57 17.80
N LYS A 26 -13.02 -0.02 18.78
CA LYS A 26 -11.82 -0.65 19.33
C LYS A 26 -12.12 -2.01 19.94
N ARG A 27 -13.18 -2.11 20.77
CA ARG A 27 -13.58 -3.37 21.41
C ARG A 27 -14.11 -4.39 20.40
N ALA A 28 -14.90 -3.95 19.42
CA ALA A 28 -15.38 -4.82 18.35
C ALA A 28 -14.20 -5.41 17.55
N MET A 29 -13.20 -4.58 17.20
CA MET A 29 -12.01 -5.03 16.49
C MET A 29 -11.19 -6.02 17.30
N LYS A 30 -11.00 -5.75 18.58
CA LYS A 30 -10.32 -6.67 19.50
C LYS A 30 -11.00 -8.02 19.55
N ALA A 31 -12.33 -8.05 19.80
CA ALA A 31 -13.12 -9.28 19.85
C ALA A 31 -13.03 -10.10 18.55
N LEU A 32 -12.98 -9.43 17.37
CA LEU A 32 -12.78 -10.08 16.09
C LEU A 32 -11.39 -10.74 15.98
N ILE A 33 -10.33 -9.99 16.31
CA ILE A 33 -8.94 -10.48 16.19
C ILE A 33 -8.67 -11.61 17.19
N GLU A 34 -9.17 -11.51 18.41
CA GLU A 34 -8.98 -12.49 19.47
C GLU A 34 -9.88 -13.73 19.32
N GLY A 35 -10.78 -13.74 18.31
CA GLY A 35 -11.63 -14.90 18.03
C GLY A 35 -12.80 -15.07 18.99
N GLU A 36 -13.20 -14.03 19.71
CA GLU A 36 -14.36 -14.04 20.61
C GLU A 36 -15.70 -14.02 19.86
N ALA A 37 -15.69 -13.59 18.57
CA ALA A 37 -16.86 -13.58 17.72
C ALA A 37 -17.06 -14.92 17.00
N THR A 38 -18.30 -15.41 16.97
CA THR A 38 -18.62 -16.60 16.17
C THR A 38 -18.51 -16.30 14.67
N PRO A 39 -18.31 -17.30 13.77
CA PRO A 39 -18.27 -17.08 12.33
C PRO A 39 -19.51 -16.32 11.79
N ALA A 40 -20.71 -16.61 12.30
CA ALA A 40 -21.93 -15.90 11.94
C ALA A 40 -21.88 -14.41 12.35
N GLN A 41 -21.34 -14.11 13.53
CA GLN A 41 -21.17 -12.72 13.99
C GLN A 41 -20.12 -11.97 13.18
N VAL A 42 -19.03 -12.64 12.80
CA VAL A 42 -17.99 -12.05 11.94
C VAL A 42 -18.60 -11.66 10.58
N GLY A 43 -19.28 -12.59 9.90
CA GLY A 43 -19.94 -12.32 8.63
C GLY A 43 -20.99 -11.22 8.72
N ALA A 44 -21.85 -11.26 9.75
CA ALA A 44 -22.90 -10.25 9.98
C ALA A 44 -22.28 -8.86 10.21
N PHE A 45 -21.21 -8.76 11.03
CA PHE A 45 -20.51 -7.50 11.29
C PHE A 45 -19.90 -6.92 10.00
N PHE A 46 -19.27 -7.75 9.17
CA PHE A 46 -18.63 -7.29 7.92
C PHE A 46 -19.65 -6.75 6.93
N ILE A 47 -20.76 -7.46 6.75
CA ILE A 47 -21.81 -7.02 5.82
C ILE A 47 -22.53 -5.79 6.36
N ALA A 48 -22.83 -5.74 7.67
CA ALA A 48 -23.45 -4.57 8.27
C ALA A 48 -22.56 -3.31 8.14
N MET A 49 -21.25 -3.43 8.45
CA MET A 49 -20.30 -2.33 8.23
C MET A 49 -20.20 -1.92 6.76
N ARG A 50 -20.22 -2.88 5.83
CA ARG A 50 -20.17 -2.60 4.39
C ARG A 50 -21.39 -1.82 3.91
N ILE A 51 -22.60 -2.18 4.38
CA ILE A 51 -23.85 -1.53 4.00
C ILE A 51 -23.98 -0.15 4.64
N LYS A 52 -23.63 -0.05 5.92
CA LYS A 52 -23.66 1.23 6.66
C LYS A 52 -22.60 2.20 6.13
N MET A 53 -21.50 1.71 5.62
CA MET A 53 -20.22 2.39 5.36
C MET A 53 -19.58 2.84 6.69
N GLU A 54 -18.32 2.44 6.90
CA GLU A 54 -17.57 2.84 8.10
C GLU A 54 -17.36 4.36 8.15
N SER A 55 -17.50 4.97 9.33
CA SER A 55 -17.13 6.37 9.57
C SER A 55 -15.60 6.51 9.71
N VAL A 56 -15.10 7.75 9.66
CA VAL A 56 -13.69 8.06 9.91
C VAL A 56 -13.25 7.56 11.29
N THR A 57 -14.07 7.83 12.31
CA THR A 57 -13.80 7.39 13.69
C THR A 57 -13.73 5.88 13.82
N GLU A 58 -14.70 5.16 13.23
CA GLU A 58 -14.68 3.69 13.25
C GLU A 58 -13.45 3.13 12.56
N LEU A 59 -13.13 3.61 11.36
CA LEU A 59 -11.99 3.13 10.60
C LEU A 59 -10.66 3.44 11.32
N ALA A 60 -10.52 4.63 11.89
CA ALA A 60 -9.33 5.02 12.65
C ALA A 60 -9.18 4.16 13.92
N SER A 61 -10.24 4.00 14.70
CA SER A 61 -10.21 3.22 15.93
C SER A 61 -9.93 1.74 15.69
N MET A 62 -10.59 1.14 14.69
CA MET A 62 -10.35 -0.25 14.32
C MET A 62 -8.92 -0.44 13.79
N THR A 63 -8.39 0.51 13.01
CA THR A 63 -6.99 0.47 12.54
C THR A 63 -6.02 0.59 13.71
N ALA A 64 -6.25 1.51 14.65
CA ALA A 64 -5.42 1.66 15.85
C ALA A 64 -5.40 0.37 16.68
N ALA A 65 -6.55 -0.28 16.85
CA ALA A 65 -6.64 -1.58 17.51
C ALA A 65 -5.86 -2.65 16.74
N ALA A 66 -6.04 -2.74 15.42
CA ALA A 66 -5.33 -3.72 14.60
C ALA A 66 -3.81 -3.55 14.65
N ARG A 67 -3.32 -2.32 14.64
CA ARG A 67 -1.87 -2.02 14.75
C ARG A 67 -1.22 -2.60 16.02
N SER A 68 -1.98 -2.82 17.10
CA SER A 68 -1.44 -3.43 18.31
C SER A 68 -1.16 -4.94 18.20
N TYR A 69 -1.68 -5.58 17.15
CA TYR A 69 -1.47 -7.01 16.85
C TYR A 69 -0.49 -7.24 15.69
N VAL A 70 0.09 -6.19 15.14
CA VAL A 70 1.14 -6.29 14.12
C VAL A 70 2.39 -6.90 14.74
N ALA A 71 2.93 -7.95 14.11
CA ALA A 71 4.23 -8.49 14.50
C ALA A 71 5.32 -7.42 14.32
N PRO A 72 6.21 -7.21 15.28
CA PRO A 72 7.21 -6.15 15.24
C PRO A 72 8.13 -6.25 14.01
N VAL A 73 8.30 -5.15 13.30
CA VAL A 73 9.28 -4.99 12.20
C VAL A 73 10.35 -4.01 12.69
N PRO A 74 11.48 -4.50 13.23
CA PRO A 74 12.44 -3.68 13.97
C PRO A 74 13.38 -2.89 13.04
N ILE A 75 12.83 -1.94 12.29
CA ILE A 75 13.61 -1.03 11.44
C ILE A 75 14.06 0.19 12.26
N PRO A 76 15.37 0.54 12.23
CA PRO A 76 15.87 1.74 12.88
C PRO A 76 15.17 3.02 12.38
N ARG A 77 14.71 3.85 13.30
CA ARG A 77 13.93 5.07 12.97
C ARG A 77 14.70 6.08 12.13
N GLU A 78 16.01 6.14 12.31
CA GLU A 78 16.93 7.02 11.60
C GLU A 78 17.00 6.73 10.09
N LEU A 79 16.59 5.54 9.65
CA LEU A 79 16.49 5.23 8.23
C LEU A 79 15.37 5.99 7.52
N GLY A 80 14.42 6.58 8.27
CA GLY A 80 13.34 7.38 7.71
C GLY A 80 12.52 6.60 6.68
N VAL A 81 12.20 5.33 7.00
CA VAL A 81 11.50 4.44 6.07
C VAL A 81 10.14 5.01 5.65
N VAL A 82 9.81 4.85 4.38
CA VAL A 82 8.49 5.14 3.83
C VAL A 82 7.65 3.86 3.83
N ASP A 83 6.47 3.93 4.44
CA ASP A 83 5.46 2.87 4.39
C ASP A 83 4.72 2.93 3.05
N LEU A 84 4.71 1.81 2.31
CA LEU A 84 4.17 1.75 0.95
C LEU A 84 3.20 0.56 0.81
N PRO A 85 1.94 0.70 1.25
CA PRO A 85 0.96 -0.38 1.16
C PRO A 85 0.55 -0.69 -0.28
N SER A 86 0.47 -1.98 -0.61
CA SER A 86 0.15 -2.52 -1.92
C SER A 86 -0.90 -3.61 -1.82
N TYR A 87 -2.17 -3.26 -2.01
CA TYR A 87 -3.29 -4.18 -1.89
C TYR A 87 -4.21 -4.10 -3.11
N ALA A 88 -4.92 -5.19 -3.35
CA ALA A 88 -6.01 -5.29 -4.32
C ALA A 88 -5.62 -5.46 -5.79
N GLY A 89 -4.35 -5.43 -6.16
CA GLY A 89 -3.90 -5.70 -7.52
C GLY A 89 -4.56 -4.84 -8.61
N LYS A 90 -3.99 -4.85 -9.78
CA LYS A 90 -4.46 -4.12 -10.97
C LYS A 90 -4.97 -5.07 -12.04
N GLN A 91 -5.69 -4.56 -13.04
CA GLN A 91 -6.18 -5.32 -14.18
C GLN A 91 -5.78 -4.69 -15.52
N GLU A 92 -5.73 -3.37 -15.60
CA GLU A 92 -5.58 -2.63 -16.86
C GLU A 92 -4.22 -1.99 -17.02
N THR A 93 -3.52 -1.73 -15.93
CA THR A 93 -2.21 -1.06 -15.94
C THR A 93 -1.14 -1.93 -15.29
N PHE A 94 0.12 -1.74 -15.71
CA PHE A 94 1.25 -2.44 -15.08
C PHE A 94 1.59 -1.86 -13.68
N HIS A 95 2.37 -2.59 -12.89
CA HIS A 95 2.72 -2.21 -11.51
C HIS A 95 3.94 -1.28 -11.47
N ALA A 96 3.76 -0.02 -11.88
CA ALA A 96 4.84 0.96 -11.88
C ALA A 96 5.43 1.16 -10.49
N LEU A 97 4.62 1.01 -9.42
CA LEU A 97 5.05 1.21 -8.04
C LEU A 97 6.17 0.25 -7.61
N ALA A 98 6.20 -0.99 -8.12
CA ALA A 98 7.26 -1.96 -7.83
C ALA A 98 8.62 -1.46 -8.33
N ALA A 99 8.71 -1.02 -9.59
CA ALA A 99 9.94 -0.45 -10.15
C ALA A 99 10.24 0.93 -9.54
N ALA A 100 9.23 1.76 -9.29
CA ALA A 100 9.38 3.08 -8.68
C ALA A 100 10.00 3.00 -7.28
N ALA A 101 9.63 1.99 -6.48
CA ALA A 101 10.23 1.77 -5.17
C ALA A 101 11.73 1.44 -5.29
N ILE A 102 12.14 0.57 -6.23
CA ILE A 102 13.54 0.23 -6.48
C ILE A 102 14.34 1.46 -6.96
N VAL A 103 13.76 2.27 -7.87
CA VAL A 103 14.37 3.53 -8.33
C VAL A 103 14.52 4.52 -7.15
N ALA A 104 13.49 4.70 -6.32
CA ALA A 104 13.56 5.60 -5.19
C ALA A 104 14.62 5.17 -4.16
N VAL A 105 14.72 3.86 -3.90
CA VAL A 105 15.72 3.30 -3.00
C VAL A 105 17.13 3.49 -3.55
N SER A 106 17.34 3.26 -4.85
CA SER A 106 18.64 3.51 -5.49
C SER A 106 19.03 5.00 -5.49
N ALA A 107 18.06 5.90 -5.33
CA ALA A 107 18.25 7.34 -5.15
C ALA A 107 18.27 7.76 -3.66
N GLY A 108 18.40 6.80 -2.72
CA GLY A 108 18.66 7.04 -1.30
C GLY A 108 17.43 7.07 -0.38
N ALA A 109 16.24 6.65 -0.85
CA ALA A 109 15.10 6.39 0.04
C ALA A 109 15.24 5.03 0.73
N SER A 110 14.48 4.84 1.82
CA SER A 110 14.24 3.53 2.42
C SER A 110 12.74 3.24 2.37
N VAL A 111 12.34 2.06 1.93
CA VAL A 111 10.95 1.70 1.67
C VAL A 111 10.63 0.33 2.26
N LEU A 112 9.55 0.25 3.04
CA LEU A 112 8.90 -1.01 3.34
C LEU A 112 7.58 -1.06 2.55
N MET A 113 7.56 -1.89 1.49
CA MET A 113 6.32 -2.22 0.80
C MET A 113 5.67 -3.40 1.52
N HIS A 114 4.36 -3.35 1.70
CA HIS A 114 3.62 -4.46 2.28
C HIS A 114 2.28 -4.64 1.59
N GLY A 115 1.75 -5.86 1.59
CA GLY A 115 0.54 -6.07 0.81
C GLY A 115 -0.10 -7.44 0.95
N TYR A 116 -1.03 -7.67 0.02
CA TYR A 116 -1.81 -8.88 -0.13
C TYR A 116 -2.19 -9.09 -1.59
N ASP A 117 -1.80 -10.23 -2.15
CA ASP A 117 -2.02 -10.59 -3.56
C ASP A 117 -3.13 -11.65 -3.77
N GLY A 118 -3.87 -12.02 -2.73
CA GLY A 118 -4.87 -13.09 -2.77
C GLY A 118 -6.20 -12.75 -3.46
N ILE A 119 -6.26 -11.73 -4.32
CA ILE A 119 -7.50 -11.39 -5.02
C ILE A 119 -7.56 -12.14 -6.36
N PRO A 120 -8.51 -13.07 -6.55
CA PRO A 120 -8.63 -13.83 -7.79
C PRO A 120 -8.75 -12.92 -9.02
N GLY A 121 -8.05 -13.29 -10.10
CA GLY A 121 -8.07 -12.57 -11.37
C GLY A 121 -7.31 -11.23 -11.38
N ARG A 122 -6.59 -10.90 -10.31
CA ARG A 122 -5.76 -9.69 -10.23
C ARG A 122 -4.30 -10.04 -9.95
N ALA A 123 -3.40 -9.26 -10.52
CA ALA A 123 -2.00 -9.28 -10.13
C ALA A 123 -1.75 -8.16 -9.11
N GLY A 124 -0.86 -8.41 -8.14
CA GLY A 124 -0.38 -7.39 -7.22
C GLY A 124 1.14 -7.23 -7.33
N ASN A 125 1.67 -6.24 -6.62
CA ASN A 125 3.10 -5.95 -6.64
C ASN A 125 3.95 -7.13 -6.13
N ALA A 126 3.45 -7.96 -5.18
CA ALA A 126 4.18 -9.13 -4.70
C ALA A 126 4.50 -10.10 -5.84
N GLY A 127 3.51 -10.45 -6.67
CA GLY A 127 3.71 -11.37 -7.77
C GLY A 127 4.69 -10.85 -8.82
N VAL A 128 4.68 -9.55 -9.08
CA VAL A 128 5.61 -8.91 -10.01
C VAL A 128 7.02 -8.83 -9.43
N LEU A 129 7.17 -8.47 -8.15
CA LEU A 129 8.46 -8.49 -7.45
C LEU A 129 9.07 -9.90 -7.42
N LYS A 130 8.26 -10.93 -7.18
CA LYS A 130 8.69 -12.33 -7.24
C LYS A 130 9.16 -12.74 -8.64
N ALA A 131 8.45 -12.32 -9.70
CA ALA A 131 8.86 -12.56 -11.09
C ALA A 131 10.11 -11.78 -11.48
N LEU A 132 10.39 -10.64 -10.84
CA LEU A 132 11.68 -9.93 -10.93
C LEU A 132 12.81 -10.68 -10.22
N GLY A 133 12.51 -11.64 -9.36
CA GLY A 133 13.47 -12.37 -8.53
C GLY A 133 13.69 -11.77 -7.13
N VAL A 134 12.96 -10.70 -6.78
CA VAL A 134 13.06 -10.07 -5.46
C VAL A 134 12.38 -10.95 -4.41
N PRO A 135 13.04 -11.25 -3.27
CA PRO A 135 12.44 -12.03 -2.19
C PRO A 135 11.20 -11.34 -1.60
N ILE A 136 10.11 -12.09 -1.42
CA ILE A 136 8.85 -11.59 -0.84
C ILE A 136 8.33 -12.44 0.32
N ASP A 137 8.93 -13.61 0.55
CA ASP A 137 8.50 -14.60 1.55
C ASP A 137 9.33 -14.48 2.85
N MET A 138 9.65 -13.25 3.25
CA MET A 138 10.43 -12.94 4.45
C MET A 138 9.53 -12.74 5.65
N ASP A 139 9.99 -13.19 6.84
CA ASP A 139 9.36 -12.81 8.10
C ASP A 139 9.63 -11.32 8.44
N PRO A 140 8.96 -10.75 9.44
CA PRO A 140 9.15 -9.35 9.84
C PRO A 140 10.59 -8.96 10.18
N LYS A 141 11.39 -9.90 10.73
CA LYS A 141 12.80 -9.67 11.07
C LYS A 141 13.66 -9.62 9.80
N GLY A 142 13.50 -10.60 8.92
CA GLY A 142 14.18 -10.63 7.62
C GLY A 142 13.85 -9.41 6.77
N ALA A 143 12.58 -8.96 6.77
CA ALA A 143 12.20 -7.73 6.09
C ALA A 143 12.90 -6.49 6.69
N ALA A 144 13.04 -6.42 8.01
CA ALA A 144 13.75 -5.32 8.66
C ALA A 144 15.25 -5.32 8.33
N GLU A 145 15.89 -6.49 8.31
CA GLU A 145 17.29 -6.67 7.89
C GLU A 145 17.48 -6.25 6.43
N MET A 146 16.56 -6.67 5.54
CA MET A 146 16.60 -6.32 4.12
C MET A 146 16.49 -4.81 3.90
N VAL A 147 15.54 -4.13 4.61
CA VAL A 147 15.44 -2.66 4.55
C VAL A 147 16.70 -2.00 5.10
N THR A 148 17.25 -2.51 6.20
CA THR A 148 18.45 -1.92 6.82
C THR A 148 19.66 -2.02 5.92
N LYS A 149 19.84 -3.14 5.21
CA LYS A 149 20.99 -3.40 4.36
C LYS A 149 20.84 -2.80 2.95
N HIS A 150 19.67 -2.95 2.34
CA HIS A 150 19.44 -2.63 0.93
C HIS A 150 18.45 -1.48 0.70
N GLY A 151 17.79 -0.99 1.75
CA GLY A 151 16.80 0.09 1.67
C GLY A 151 15.41 -0.36 1.22
N PHE A 152 15.18 -1.60 0.85
CA PHE A 152 13.90 -2.11 0.35
C PHE A 152 13.56 -3.49 0.93
N ALA A 153 12.29 -3.69 1.26
CA ALA A 153 11.70 -5.02 1.41
C ALA A 153 10.23 -5.01 1.04
N TYR A 154 9.72 -6.20 0.66
CA TYR A 154 8.29 -6.49 0.60
C TYR A 154 7.91 -7.42 1.77
N LEU A 155 6.78 -7.13 2.43
CA LEU A 155 6.30 -7.94 3.56
C LEU A 155 4.82 -8.33 3.34
N ASP A 156 4.54 -9.63 3.23
CA ASP A 156 3.18 -10.14 3.09
C ASP A 156 2.41 -10.05 4.41
N ILE A 157 1.14 -9.63 4.33
CA ILE A 157 0.29 -9.47 5.52
C ILE A 157 0.07 -10.78 6.27
N ALA A 158 0.12 -11.92 5.61
CA ALA A 158 0.02 -13.23 6.25
C ALA A 158 1.13 -13.47 7.29
N LEU A 159 2.30 -12.82 7.10
CA LEU A 159 3.47 -13.00 7.96
C LEU A 159 3.50 -12.03 9.15
N TYR A 160 2.92 -10.83 9.00
CA TYR A 160 2.97 -9.83 10.07
C TYR A 160 1.63 -9.57 10.76
N HIS A 161 0.51 -9.98 10.13
CA HIS A 161 -0.83 -9.83 10.72
C HIS A 161 -1.79 -10.96 10.31
N PRO A 162 -1.55 -12.22 10.71
CA PRO A 162 -2.36 -13.37 10.32
C PRO A 162 -3.88 -13.21 10.54
N PRO A 163 -4.39 -12.57 11.62
CA PRO A 163 -5.82 -12.35 11.78
C PRO A 163 -6.43 -11.48 10.66
N ILE A 164 -5.79 -10.37 10.28
CA ILE A 164 -6.28 -9.53 9.19
C ILE A 164 -6.19 -10.27 7.85
N TYR A 165 -5.13 -11.04 7.62
CA TYR A 165 -5.02 -11.89 6.43
C TYR A 165 -6.26 -12.80 6.27
N ARG A 166 -6.64 -13.53 7.34
CA ARG A 166 -7.83 -14.39 7.31
C ARG A 166 -9.12 -13.61 6.98
N PHE A 167 -9.28 -12.41 7.52
CA PHE A 167 -10.44 -11.57 7.23
C PHE A 167 -10.46 -11.03 5.79
N LEU A 168 -9.31 -10.83 5.18
CA LEU A 168 -9.22 -10.48 3.75
C LEU A 168 -9.64 -11.66 2.85
N GLU A 169 -9.24 -12.89 3.21
CA GLU A 169 -9.62 -14.13 2.51
C GLU A 169 -11.15 -14.37 2.55
N MET A 170 -11.84 -14.02 3.62
CA MET A 170 -13.30 -14.14 3.72
C MET A 170 -14.05 -13.38 2.62
N ARG A 171 -13.39 -12.50 1.88
CA ARG A 171 -13.99 -11.87 0.71
C ARG A 171 -14.46 -12.89 -0.32
N GLN A 172 -13.77 -14.02 -0.47
CA GLN A 172 -14.12 -15.06 -1.42
C GLN A 172 -15.43 -15.76 -1.03
N GLU A 173 -15.62 -16.01 0.27
CA GLU A 173 -16.84 -16.62 0.80
C GLU A 173 -18.02 -15.65 0.81
N LEU A 174 -17.77 -14.39 1.22
CA LEU A 174 -18.81 -13.36 1.34
C LEU A 174 -19.21 -12.72 0.01
N GLY A 175 -18.43 -12.90 -1.05
CA GLY A 175 -18.63 -12.23 -2.34
C GLY A 175 -18.48 -10.70 -2.29
N ALA A 176 -18.04 -10.13 -1.16
CA ALA A 176 -18.00 -8.68 -0.94
C ALA A 176 -16.70 -8.22 -0.25
N ARG A 177 -16.26 -7.01 -0.55
CA ARG A 177 -15.20 -6.36 0.22
C ARG A 177 -15.72 -6.03 1.62
N ASN A 178 -14.84 -6.14 2.61
CA ASN A 178 -15.12 -5.81 3.99
C ASN A 178 -14.21 -4.66 4.49
N VAL A 179 -14.42 -4.20 5.71
CA VAL A 179 -13.69 -3.09 6.34
C VAL A 179 -12.18 -3.36 6.51
N PHE A 180 -11.73 -4.61 6.42
CA PHE A 180 -10.31 -4.94 6.56
C PHE A 180 -9.47 -4.58 5.34
N HIS A 181 -10.07 -4.39 4.18
CA HIS A 181 -9.35 -3.91 2.99
C HIS A 181 -8.76 -2.50 3.16
N PRO A 182 -9.51 -1.49 3.65
CA PRO A 182 -8.90 -0.21 4.01
C PRO A 182 -7.99 -0.31 5.23
N ILE A 183 -8.33 -1.08 6.28
CA ILE A 183 -7.50 -1.24 7.48
C ILE A 183 -6.12 -1.80 7.12
N ALA A 184 -6.05 -2.84 6.29
CA ALA A 184 -4.80 -3.46 5.88
C ALA A 184 -3.81 -2.47 5.27
N ARG A 185 -4.30 -1.50 4.47
CA ARG A 185 -3.46 -0.43 3.90
C ARG A 185 -2.90 0.54 4.92
N LEU A 186 -3.54 0.62 6.08
CA LEU A 186 -3.23 1.59 7.12
C LEU A 186 -2.48 0.99 8.30
N LEU A 187 -2.08 -0.30 8.21
CA LEU A 187 -1.41 -1.00 9.33
C LEU A 187 -0.05 -0.41 9.67
N ASN A 188 0.71 0.06 8.68
CA ASN A 188 2.04 0.65 8.89
C ASN A 188 2.93 -0.24 9.79
N PRO A 189 3.33 -1.43 9.31
CA PRO A 189 3.99 -2.43 10.16
C PRO A 189 5.32 -1.99 10.76
N ALA A 190 6.05 -1.10 10.08
CA ALA A 190 7.30 -0.53 10.59
C ALA A 190 7.10 0.72 11.48
N ARG A 191 5.87 1.17 11.68
CA ARG A 191 5.57 2.45 12.34
C ARG A 191 6.32 3.63 11.72
N ALA A 192 6.40 3.62 10.41
CA ALA A 192 7.06 4.67 9.62
C ALA A 192 6.40 6.03 9.87
N ALA A 193 7.20 7.06 9.94
CA ALA A 193 6.72 8.45 10.08
C ALA A 193 6.12 8.98 8.77
N SER A 194 6.44 8.38 7.63
CA SER A 194 5.95 8.78 6.32
C SER A 194 5.25 7.61 5.62
N GLN A 195 4.06 7.87 5.06
CA GLN A 195 3.26 6.86 4.37
C GLN A 195 2.81 7.37 2.99
N VAL A 196 2.81 6.47 1.98
CA VAL A 196 2.25 6.74 0.66
C VAL A 196 1.11 5.76 0.41
N VAL A 197 -0.12 6.22 0.44
CA VAL A 197 -1.32 5.37 0.35
C VAL A 197 -2.05 5.61 -0.96
N GLY A 198 -1.97 4.64 -1.86
CA GLY A 198 -2.68 4.66 -3.14
C GLY A 198 -4.12 4.16 -3.02
N LEU A 199 -5.06 4.84 -3.67
CA LEU A 199 -6.48 4.51 -3.68
C LEU A 199 -7.06 4.50 -5.10
N SER A 200 -7.86 3.47 -5.38
CA SER A 200 -8.58 3.31 -6.64
C SER A 200 -10.04 3.80 -6.59
N HIS A 201 -10.53 4.25 -5.42
CA HIS A 201 -11.93 4.60 -5.23
C HIS A 201 -12.05 6.00 -4.63
N PRO A 202 -12.53 6.99 -5.41
CA PRO A 202 -12.63 8.38 -4.96
C PRO A 202 -13.34 8.61 -3.62
N PRO A 203 -14.44 7.93 -3.26
CA PRO A 203 -15.14 8.16 -1.99
C PRO A 203 -14.29 7.89 -0.73
N HIS A 204 -13.20 7.14 -0.86
CA HIS A 204 -12.31 6.85 0.28
C HIS A 204 -11.12 7.80 0.39
N PHE A 205 -10.98 8.74 -0.52
CA PHE A 205 -9.79 9.59 -0.66
C PHE A 205 -9.64 10.53 0.55
N GLU A 206 -10.62 11.39 0.77
CA GLU A 206 -10.64 12.32 1.90
C GLU A 206 -10.73 11.57 3.24
N LYS A 207 -11.56 10.51 3.30
CA LYS A 207 -11.69 9.66 4.48
C LYS A 207 -10.35 9.09 4.92
N THR A 208 -9.53 8.58 3.98
CA THR A 208 -8.23 7.98 4.30
C THR A 208 -7.27 9.01 4.88
N ALA A 209 -7.23 10.23 4.34
CA ALA A 209 -6.38 11.29 4.87
C ALA A 209 -6.79 11.69 6.30
N GLU A 210 -8.11 11.79 6.57
CA GLU A 210 -8.62 12.07 7.90
C GLU A 210 -8.33 10.94 8.90
N VAL A 211 -8.44 9.68 8.47
CA VAL A 211 -8.07 8.52 9.30
C VAL A 211 -6.58 8.57 9.66
N LEU A 212 -5.70 8.87 8.69
CA LEU A 212 -4.26 9.00 8.95
C LEU A 212 -3.96 10.15 9.93
N ARG A 213 -4.68 11.27 9.83
CA ARG A 213 -4.59 12.38 10.77
C ARG A 213 -5.03 11.95 12.18
N MET A 214 -6.17 11.25 12.32
CA MET A 214 -6.63 10.72 13.61
C MET A 214 -5.68 9.67 14.21
N LEU A 215 -4.94 8.96 13.36
CA LEU A 215 -3.89 8.02 13.78
C LEU A 215 -2.55 8.69 14.10
N ALA A 216 -2.52 10.03 14.17
CA ALA A 216 -1.35 10.86 14.42
C ALA A 216 -0.17 10.53 13.48
N CYS A 217 -0.47 10.25 12.20
CA CYS A 217 0.57 10.06 11.19
C CYS A 217 1.25 11.40 10.91
N PRO A 218 2.58 11.54 11.12
CA PRO A 218 3.25 12.82 10.95
C PRO A 218 3.25 13.31 9.51
N ARG A 219 3.35 12.38 8.55
CA ARG A 219 3.35 12.67 7.12
C ARG A 219 2.69 11.56 6.33
N ALA A 220 1.78 11.92 5.44
CA ALA A 220 1.23 10.97 4.48
C ALA A 220 0.91 11.64 3.15
N LEU A 221 1.00 10.86 2.08
CA LEU A 221 0.52 11.22 0.75
C LEU A 221 -0.55 10.21 0.36
N VAL A 222 -1.80 10.65 0.28
CA VAL A 222 -2.90 9.85 -0.25
C VAL A 222 -3.03 10.20 -1.72
N VAL A 223 -2.92 9.20 -2.61
CA VAL A 223 -2.83 9.41 -4.05
C VAL A 223 -3.89 8.65 -4.83
N SER A 224 -4.35 9.23 -5.94
CA SER A 224 -5.25 8.59 -6.89
C SER A 224 -4.99 9.13 -8.29
N GLY A 225 -4.68 8.22 -9.21
CA GLY A 225 -4.55 8.53 -10.63
C GLY A 225 -5.92 8.84 -11.28
N VAL A 226 -5.91 9.53 -12.39
CA VAL A 226 -7.12 9.89 -13.16
C VAL A 226 -7.84 8.65 -13.70
N GLU A 227 -7.12 7.58 -13.93
CA GLU A 227 -7.64 6.28 -14.38
C GLU A 227 -8.30 5.46 -13.25
N GLY A 228 -8.26 5.95 -12.01
CA GLY A 228 -8.68 5.20 -10.83
C GLY A 228 -7.61 4.21 -10.35
N ASP A 229 -6.36 4.38 -10.75
CA ASP A 229 -5.23 3.63 -10.24
C ASP A 229 -4.74 4.18 -8.88
N PRO A 230 -4.16 3.33 -8.02
CA PRO A 230 -3.58 3.74 -6.74
C PRO A 230 -2.17 4.33 -6.90
N GLU A 231 -1.89 4.99 -8.00
CA GLU A 231 -0.59 5.56 -8.40
C GLU A 231 -0.79 6.93 -9.05
N LEU A 232 0.27 7.74 -9.11
CA LEU A 232 0.24 8.99 -9.87
C LEU A 232 0.12 8.69 -11.37
N SER A 233 -0.72 9.43 -12.07
CA SER A 233 -0.90 9.29 -13.52
C SER A 233 0.06 10.18 -14.31
N ILE A 234 0.46 9.71 -15.50
CA ILE A 234 1.14 10.55 -16.51
C ILE A 234 0.18 10.99 -17.62
N ALA A 235 -1.03 10.43 -17.69
CA ALA A 235 -2.00 10.71 -18.76
C ALA A 235 -2.96 11.86 -18.43
N GLY A 236 -2.91 12.39 -17.20
CA GLY A 236 -3.80 13.46 -16.79
C GLY A 236 -3.45 14.06 -15.42
N LEU A 237 -4.41 14.77 -14.85
CA LEU A 237 -4.28 15.33 -13.51
C LEU A 237 -4.33 14.25 -12.44
N THR A 238 -3.32 14.21 -11.61
CA THR A 238 -3.30 13.38 -10.40
C THR A 238 -3.77 14.20 -9.20
N ARG A 239 -4.57 13.56 -8.34
CA ARG A 239 -4.99 14.15 -7.07
C ARG A 239 -4.15 13.56 -5.93
N VAL A 240 -3.64 14.43 -5.08
CA VAL A 240 -2.90 14.07 -3.87
C VAL A 240 -3.47 14.83 -2.69
N LEU A 241 -3.68 14.16 -1.56
CA LEU A 241 -3.86 14.81 -0.27
C LEU A 241 -2.57 14.63 0.52
N GLU A 242 -1.88 15.73 0.80
CA GLU A 242 -0.71 15.72 1.67
C GLU A 242 -1.14 16.00 3.10
N LEU A 243 -0.96 15.03 3.98
CA LEU A 243 -1.00 15.23 5.42
C LEU A 243 0.41 15.55 5.90
N ARG A 244 0.57 16.68 6.54
CA ARG A 244 1.82 17.11 7.20
C ARG A 244 1.47 17.92 8.43
N ASP A 245 2.03 17.57 9.58
CA ASP A 245 1.83 18.28 10.84
C ASP A 245 0.33 18.55 11.12
N GLU A 246 -0.47 17.49 11.08
CA GLU A 246 -1.94 17.48 11.28
C GLU A 246 -2.77 18.25 10.23
N ARG A 247 -2.12 18.90 9.27
CA ARG A 247 -2.80 19.64 8.20
C ARG A 247 -2.90 18.80 6.93
N ILE A 248 -4.10 18.70 6.38
CA ILE A 248 -4.37 18.07 5.07
C ILE A 248 -4.45 19.16 4.01
N THR A 249 -3.58 19.06 2.99
CA THR A 249 -3.53 20.01 1.88
C THR A 249 -3.82 19.26 0.58
N PRO A 250 -4.86 19.65 -0.17
CA PRO A 250 -5.10 19.08 -1.49
C PRO A 250 -4.11 19.63 -2.50
N LEU A 251 -3.53 18.74 -3.30
CA LEU A 251 -2.64 19.05 -4.41
C LEU A 251 -3.19 18.40 -5.68
N SER A 252 -2.99 19.07 -6.82
CA SER A 252 -3.35 18.53 -8.13
C SER A 252 -2.32 19.00 -9.13
N PHE A 253 -1.73 18.07 -9.89
CA PHE A 253 -0.72 18.38 -10.89
C PHE A 253 -0.69 17.32 -12.00
N ALA A 254 -0.17 17.68 -13.15
CA ALA A 254 0.13 16.78 -14.25
C ALA A 254 1.63 16.48 -14.32
N SER A 255 2.01 15.44 -15.05
CA SER A 255 3.42 15.06 -15.23
C SER A 255 4.30 16.21 -15.76
N LYS A 256 3.74 17.07 -16.66
CA LYS A 256 4.45 18.24 -17.17
C LYS A 256 4.86 19.27 -16.11
N ASP A 257 4.08 19.37 -15.03
CA ASP A 257 4.33 20.33 -13.94
C ASP A 257 5.54 19.93 -13.09
N VAL A 258 5.99 18.70 -13.22
CA VAL A 258 7.19 18.16 -12.57
C VAL A 258 8.32 17.80 -13.57
N GLY A 259 8.23 18.29 -14.79
CA GLY A 259 9.28 18.13 -15.80
C GLY A 259 9.28 16.79 -16.54
N LEU A 260 8.14 16.09 -16.56
CA LEU A 260 7.94 14.88 -17.34
C LEU A 260 6.93 15.13 -18.48
N PRO A 261 7.15 14.59 -19.70
CA PRO A 261 6.16 14.66 -20.75
C PRO A 261 4.81 14.08 -20.34
N LEU A 262 3.73 14.62 -20.90
CA LEU A 262 2.41 13.99 -20.79
C LEU A 262 2.47 12.64 -21.51
N GLY A 263 2.01 11.59 -20.84
CA GLY A 263 1.86 10.26 -21.40
C GLY A 263 0.43 9.97 -21.82
N THR A 264 0.19 8.72 -22.18
CA THR A 264 -1.10 8.19 -22.58
C THR A 264 -1.45 6.95 -21.77
N GLN A 265 -2.70 6.50 -21.81
CA GLN A 265 -3.10 5.24 -21.20
C GLN A 265 -2.34 4.03 -21.77
N ARG A 266 -1.92 4.09 -23.05
CA ARG A 266 -1.09 3.03 -23.66
C ARG A 266 0.26 2.88 -22.99
N ASP A 267 0.84 3.98 -22.53
CA ASP A 267 2.13 3.96 -21.83
C ASP A 267 2.05 3.26 -20.48
N MET A 268 0.85 3.17 -19.91
CA MET A 268 0.57 2.55 -18.62
C MET A 268 -0.08 1.16 -18.76
N ALA A 269 -0.33 0.69 -20.00
CA ALA A 269 -1.03 -0.57 -20.24
C ALA A 269 -0.39 -1.75 -19.52
N GLY A 270 -1.21 -2.52 -18.83
CA GLY A 270 -0.81 -3.68 -18.05
C GLY A 270 -0.83 -4.98 -18.83
N PHE A 271 -0.62 -6.04 -18.10
CA PHE A 271 -0.60 -7.40 -18.60
C PHE A 271 -1.69 -8.23 -17.90
N PRO A 272 -2.27 -9.24 -18.57
CA PRO A 272 -3.11 -10.23 -17.90
C PRO A 272 -2.38 -10.83 -16.70
N SER A 273 -3.12 -11.15 -15.63
CA SER A 273 -2.57 -11.64 -14.36
C SER A 273 -1.73 -12.92 -14.49
N ASN A 274 -1.89 -13.67 -15.57
CA ASN A 274 -1.10 -14.87 -15.91
C ASN A 274 0.17 -14.56 -16.75
N GLN A 275 0.50 -13.28 -16.99
CA GLN A 275 1.68 -12.86 -17.76
C GLN A 275 2.66 -12.02 -16.91
N ARG A 276 2.84 -12.38 -15.65
CA ARG A 276 3.72 -11.66 -14.69
C ARG A 276 5.16 -11.58 -15.16
N GLU A 277 5.66 -12.60 -15.84
CA GLU A 277 7.03 -12.62 -16.39
C GLU A 277 7.22 -11.56 -17.47
N LYS A 278 6.22 -11.31 -18.31
CA LYS A 278 6.29 -10.23 -19.31
C LYS A 278 6.27 -8.85 -18.66
N GLU A 279 5.49 -8.70 -17.60
CA GLU A 279 5.48 -7.47 -16.83
C GLU A 279 6.81 -7.25 -16.11
N ALA A 280 7.36 -8.29 -15.50
CA ALA A 280 8.69 -8.25 -14.88
C ALA A 280 9.79 -7.91 -15.89
N ASP A 281 9.71 -8.44 -17.13
CA ASP A 281 10.64 -8.07 -18.20
C ASP A 281 10.52 -6.58 -18.58
N LEU A 282 9.29 -6.06 -18.70
CA LEU A 282 9.06 -4.63 -18.90
C LEU A 282 9.74 -3.80 -17.81
N LEU A 283 9.52 -4.15 -16.54
CA LEU A 283 10.09 -3.43 -15.40
C LEU A 283 11.62 -3.56 -15.36
N ARG A 284 12.16 -4.75 -15.66
CA ARG A 284 13.61 -4.97 -15.75
C ARG A 284 14.25 -4.07 -16.80
N ARG A 285 13.65 -3.98 -17.99
CA ARG A 285 14.14 -3.08 -19.06
C ARG A 285 14.09 -1.61 -18.66
N ILE A 286 13.06 -1.19 -17.92
CA ILE A 286 12.99 0.18 -17.37
C ILE A 286 14.11 0.40 -16.36
N LEU A 287 14.28 -0.51 -15.39
CA LEU A 287 15.32 -0.41 -14.34
C LEU A 287 16.75 -0.42 -14.91
N HIS A 288 16.96 -1.08 -16.06
CA HIS A 288 18.22 -1.05 -16.81
C HIS A 288 18.35 0.13 -17.79
N ASN A 289 17.41 1.09 -17.73
CA ASN A 289 17.36 2.25 -18.65
C ASN A 289 17.35 1.88 -20.17
N GLN A 290 16.76 0.73 -20.48
CA GLN A 290 16.67 0.20 -21.85
C GLN A 290 15.34 0.51 -22.54
N LEU A 291 14.41 1.17 -21.86
CA LEU A 291 13.07 1.48 -22.36
C LEU A 291 12.70 2.92 -21.99
N PRO A 292 13.24 3.92 -22.69
CA PRO A 292 12.81 5.31 -22.52
C PRO A 292 11.38 5.50 -23.06
N GLY A 293 10.66 6.52 -22.56
CA GLY A 293 9.31 6.84 -23.00
C GLY A 293 8.28 6.87 -21.89
N GLY A 294 7.00 6.76 -22.23
CA GLY A 294 5.91 6.97 -21.29
C GLY A 294 5.91 6.01 -20.11
N ALA A 295 6.12 4.71 -20.33
CA ALA A 295 6.21 3.73 -19.25
C ALA A 295 7.34 4.06 -18.24
N CYS A 296 8.52 4.45 -18.73
CA CYS A 296 9.62 4.91 -17.89
C CYS A 296 9.24 6.19 -17.12
N ASN A 297 8.60 7.16 -17.78
CA ASN A 297 8.16 8.41 -17.15
C ASN A 297 7.13 8.14 -16.03
N TRP A 298 6.26 7.13 -16.20
CA TRP A 298 5.33 6.74 -15.16
C TRP A 298 6.05 6.18 -13.93
N VAL A 299 7.04 5.33 -14.11
CA VAL A 299 7.91 4.84 -13.04
C VAL A 299 8.64 6.01 -12.36
N LEU A 300 9.22 6.93 -13.13
CA LEU A 300 9.93 8.11 -12.60
C LEU A 300 9.02 9.01 -11.76
N MET A 301 7.78 9.23 -12.22
CA MET A 301 6.80 10.05 -11.49
C MET A 301 6.46 9.44 -10.12
N ASN A 302 6.24 8.13 -10.07
CA ASN A 302 5.95 7.43 -8.83
C ASN A 302 7.21 7.23 -7.94
N ALA A 303 8.41 7.14 -8.51
CA ALA A 303 9.65 7.18 -7.75
C ALA A 303 9.87 8.55 -7.10
N ALA A 304 9.56 9.64 -7.82
CA ALA A 304 9.60 10.99 -7.26
C ALA A 304 8.60 11.19 -6.12
N LEU A 305 7.43 10.56 -6.17
CA LEU A 305 6.46 10.50 -5.07
C LEU A 305 7.10 9.93 -3.80
N ILE A 306 7.75 8.76 -3.94
CA ILE A 306 8.40 8.08 -2.81
C ILE A 306 9.56 8.90 -2.28
N LEU A 307 10.40 9.47 -3.15
CA LEU A 307 11.52 10.34 -2.76
C LEU A 307 11.04 11.59 -2.03
N TYR A 308 9.96 12.21 -2.49
CA TYR A 308 9.35 13.35 -1.83
C TYR A 308 8.82 12.94 -0.44
N ALA A 309 8.13 11.80 -0.32
CA ALA A 309 7.68 11.26 0.96
C ALA A 309 8.85 10.98 1.92
N ALA A 310 9.98 10.48 1.39
CA ALA A 310 11.22 10.24 2.14
C ALA A 310 11.98 11.51 2.51
N GLY A 311 11.52 12.70 2.07
CA GLY A 311 12.20 13.98 2.35
C GLY A 311 13.50 14.18 1.56
N LYS A 312 13.70 13.45 0.44
CA LYS A 312 14.93 13.56 -0.37
C LYS A 312 14.93 14.77 -1.30
N GLY A 313 13.81 15.47 -1.41
CA GLY A 313 13.67 16.75 -2.12
C GLY A 313 12.55 17.59 -1.53
N ALA A 314 12.71 18.92 -1.59
CA ALA A 314 11.72 19.87 -1.08
C ALA A 314 10.44 19.94 -1.92
N THR A 315 10.50 19.53 -3.18
CA THR A 315 9.38 19.50 -4.13
C THR A 315 9.46 18.27 -5.03
N TRP A 316 8.35 17.95 -5.67
CA TRP A 316 8.26 16.88 -6.68
C TRP A 316 9.23 17.12 -7.85
N ALA A 317 9.33 18.36 -8.31
CA ALA A 317 10.21 18.75 -9.42
C ALA A 317 11.69 18.50 -9.11
N VAL A 318 12.09 18.54 -7.84
CA VAL A 318 13.45 18.19 -7.40
C VAL A 318 13.64 16.67 -7.36
N CYS A 319 12.60 15.91 -7.02
CA CYS A 319 12.69 14.46 -6.90
C CYS A 319 12.74 13.73 -8.26
N VAL A 320 12.14 14.27 -9.32
CA VAL A 320 12.18 13.66 -10.66
C VAL A 320 13.59 13.55 -11.23
N PRO A 321 14.43 14.60 -11.21
CA PRO A 321 15.84 14.48 -11.63
C PRO A 321 16.65 13.48 -10.79
N LEU A 322 16.38 13.33 -9.48
CA LEU A 322 17.04 12.33 -8.64
C LEU A 322 16.69 10.91 -9.09
N ALA A 323 15.40 10.64 -9.33
CA ALA A 323 14.95 9.35 -9.84
C ALA A 323 15.53 9.05 -11.22
N ARG A 324 15.55 10.03 -12.13
CA ARG A 324 16.10 9.91 -13.48
C ARG A 324 17.59 9.57 -13.46
N ARG A 325 18.37 10.29 -12.66
CA ARG A 325 19.81 10.04 -12.49
C ARG A 325 20.06 8.60 -12.02
N ALA A 326 19.26 8.08 -11.10
CA ALA A 326 19.42 6.72 -10.60
C ALA A 326 19.23 5.66 -11.71
N LEU A 327 18.36 5.92 -12.71
CA LEU A 327 18.26 5.07 -13.90
C LEU A 327 19.44 5.26 -14.84
N GLU A 328 19.79 6.50 -15.19
CA GLU A 328 20.83 6.84 -16.16
C GLU A 328 22.22 6.36 -15.73
N GLU A 329 22.53 6.42 -14.43
CA GLU A 329 23.78 5.93 -13.86
C GLU A 329 23.79 4.42 -13.58
N GLY A 330 22.71 3.71 -13.90
CA GLY A 330 22.55 2.28 -13.68
C GLY A 330 22.41 1.88 -12.20
N ALA A 331 22.18 2.84 -11.30
CA ALA A 331 22.03 2.55 -9.87
C ALA A 331 20.77 1.70 -9.57
N ALA A 332 19.69 1.92 -10.32
CA ALA A 332 18.47 1.12 -10.18
C ALA A 332 18.67 -0.34 -10.61
N ALA A 333 19.41 -0.58 -11.69
CA ALA A 333 19.76 -1.93 -12.14
C ALA A 333 20.63 -2.65 -11.08
N ARG A 334 21.69 -2.00 -10.60
CA ARG A 334 22.52 -2.56 -9.53
C ARG A 334 21.72 -2.87 -8.27
N LYS A 335 20.79 -1.97 -7.88
CA LYS A 335 19.92 -2.19 -6.72
C LYS A 335 19.03 -3.41 -6.91
N LEU A 336 18.45 -3.62 -8.10
CA LEU A 336 17.68 -4.82 -8.39
C LEU A 336 18.53 -6.09 -8.21
N GLU A 337 19.76 -6.11 -8.73
CA GLU A 337 20.66 -7.26 -8.59
C GLU A 337 21.06 -7.53 -7.12
N GLU A 338 21.32 -6.47 -6.34
CA GLU A 338 21.56 -6.59 -4.89
C GLU A 338 20.40 -7.24 -4.15
N LEU A 339 19.15 -6.85 -4.49
CA LEU A 339 17.94 -7.39 -3.88
C LEU A 339 17.71 -8.86 -4.26
N ILE A 340 18.02 -9.24 -5.51
CA ILE A 340 17.88 -10.63 -5.99
C ILE A 340 18.92 -11.56 -5.35
N GLN A 341 20.14 -11.08 -5.17
CA GLN A 341 21.26 -11.89 -4.66
C GLN A 341 21.28 -12.04 -3.13
N GLU A 342 20.45 -11.28 -2.41
CA GLU A 342 20.44 -11.37 -0.95
C GLU A 342 19.88 -12.72 -0.48
N PRO A 343 20.69 -13.53 0.24
CA PRO A 343 20.20 -14.77 0.82
C PRO A 343 19.22 -14.46 1.94
N VAL A 344 17.97 -14.78 1.73
CA VAL A 344 16.91 -14.56 2.72
C VAL A 344 16.53 -15.86 3.40
N ALA A 345 16.47 -15.85 4.72
CA ALA A 345 15.83 -16.92 5.47
C ALA A 345 14.31 -16.90 5.15
N ILE A 346 13.85 -17.97 4.50
CA ILE A 346 12.43 -18.13 4.15
C ILE A 346 11.64 -18.26 5.44
N GLY A 347 10.77 -17.30 5.72
CA GLY A 347 9.81 -17.40 6.81
C GLY A 347 8.89 -18.60 6.54
N THR A 348 8.81 -19.52 7.47
CA THR A 348 7.86 -20.63 7.40
C THR A 348 6.45 -20.05 7.52
N THR A 349 5.81 -19.82 6.38
CA THR A 349 4.38 -19.55 6.33
C THR A 349 3.67 -20.78 6.84
N GLY A 350 3.12 -20.72 8.04
CA GLY A 350 2.06 -21.62 8.44
C GLY A 350 0.82 -21.36 7.58
N ARG A 351 0.89 -21.73 6.29
CA ARG A 351 -0.31 -21.88 5.47
C ARG A 351 -1.10 -23.02 6.09
N ILE A 352 -2.03 -22.68 6.96
CA ILE A 352 -3.09 -23.60 7.39
C ILE A 352 -3.98 -23.75 6.15
N HIS A 353 -3.89 -24.94 5.52
CA HIS A 353 -4.78 -25.37 4.46
C HIS A 353 -6.20 -25.53 4.97
#